data_3e677ad9fadeacf60de248abf59b39f6
#
_entry.id   3e677ad9fadeacf60de248abf59b39f6
#
_cell.length_a   1.000
_cell.length_b   1.000
_cell.length_c   1.000
_cell.angle_alpha   90.00
_cell.angle_beta   90.00
_cell.angle_gamma   90.00
#
_symmetry.space_group_name_H-M   'P 1'
#
loop_
_entity.id
_entity.type
_entity.pdbx_description
1 polymer ?
#
loop_
_entity_poly.entity_id
_entity_poly.type
_entity_poly.pdbx_seq_one_letter_code
_entity_poly.pdbx_strand_id
1 'polypeptide(L)'
;MTGACDELLGRVERLEARLERVESVQSIERLGQRYALAADARDIENLLLLFVDDVDCGRFGVGRDVLRSSYEVVHRQFYRTVHQVVGHTIAFVDADHATGTVLMRAEHEVADRWIVAMLCMFDTYERRGGEWFFVRRKPESWYVTDYGVPPHGPDWSPEGWDGRTPRLPHLFPTWATFWDGNAARAAELTDFPV
;
A
#
# COMPACT_ATOMS: atom_id res chain seq x y z
N MET A 1 37.47 32.75 15.09
CA MET A 1 36.42 32.13 15.93
C MET A 1 35.06 32.01 15.21
N THR A 2 34.71 32.89 14.26
CA THR A 2 33.49 32.85 13.49
C THR A 2 33.36 31.60 12.59
N GLY A 3 34.39 31.21 11.85
CA GLY A 3 34.31 30.08 10.94
C GLY A 3 34.01 28.71 11.55
N ALA A 4 34.53 28.42 12.76
CA ALA A 4 34.23 27.16 13.45
C ALA A 4 32.77 27.12 13.95
N CYS A 5 32.20 28.28 14.33
CA CYS A 5 30.82 28.39 14.73
C CYS A 5 29.86 28.16 13.52
N ASP A 6 30.19 28.78 12.40
CA ASP A 6 29.41 28.62 11.14
C ASP A 6 29.45 27.19 10.62
N GLU A 7 30.59 26.51 10.74
CA GLU A 7 30.74 25.10 10.37
C GLU A 7 29.89 24.19 11.28
N LEU A 8 29.88 24.45 12.60
CA LEU A 8 29.05 23.73 13.55
C LEU A 8 27.56 23.95 13.29
N LEU A 9 27.13 25.19 13.05
CA LEU A 9 25.73 25.48 12.71
C LEU A 9 25.30 24.74 11.45
N GLY A 10 26.08 24.82 10.37
CA GLY A 10 25.76 24.08 9.16
C GLY A 10 25.78 22.55 9.33
N ARG A 11 26.54 22.02 10.32
CA ARG A 11 26.47 20.60 10.66
C ARG A 11 25.19 20.25 11.41
N VAL A 12 24.76 21.10 12.34
CA VAL A 12 23.49 20.94 13.08
C VAL A 12 22.31 20.94 12.11
N GLU A 13 22.20 21.94 11.23
CA GLU A 13 21.13 22.02 10.23
C GLU A 13 21.04 20.75 9.36
N ARG A 14 22.18 20.23 8.91
CA ARG A 14 22.21 18.97 8.15
C ARG A 14 21.74 17.76 8.97
N LEU A 15 22.07 17.71 10.25
CA LEU A 15 21.63 16.63 11.13
C LEU A 15 20.14 16.72 11.42
N GLU A 16 19.61 17.92 11.65
CA GLU A 16 18.18 18.17 11.82
C GLU A 16 17.38 17.75 10.59
N ALA A 17 17.81 18.17 9.39
CA ALA A 17 17.16 17.75 8.14
C ALA A 17 17.19 16.23 7.93
N ARG A 18 18.26 15.55 8.32
CA ARG A 18 18.34 14.08 8.25
C ARG A 18 17.43 13.42 9.29
N LEU A 19 17.35 13.96 10.50
CA LEU A 19 16.47 13.46 11.54
C LEU A 19 15.00 13.60 11.12
N GLU A 20 14.61 14.76 10.65
CA GLU A 20 13.26 15.02 10.11
C GLU A 20 12.89 14.04 9.00
N ARG A 21 13.85 13.71 8.13
CA ARG A 21 13.64 12.72 7.09
C ARG A 21 13.38 11.32 7.64
N VAL A 22 14.14 10.90 8.66
CA VAL A 22 13.97 9.59 9.30
C VAL A 22 12.62 9.53 10.03
N GLU A 23 12.25 10.58 10.74
CA GLU A 23 10.97 10.68 11.45
C GLU A 23 9.79 10.63 10.47
N SER A 24 9.91 11.30 9.32
CA SER A 24 8.92 11.27 8.25
C SER A 24 8.75 9.86 7.68
N VAL A 25 9.85 9.14 7.41
CA VAL A 25 9.80 7.74 6.95
C VAL A 25 9.08 6.88 7.98
N GLN A 26 9.46 6.94 9.25
CA GLN A 26 8.82 6.17 10.32
C GLN A 26 7.33 6.49 10.47
N SER A 27 6.95 7.76 10.35
CA SER A 27 5.56 8.20 10.44
C SER A 27 4.71 7.66 9.30
N ILE A 28 5.23 7.70 8.07
CA ILE A 28 4.55 7.14 6.90
C ILE A 28 4.46 5.60 7.01
N GLU A 29 5.51 4.90 7.44
CA GLU A 29 5.47 3.45 7.65
C GLU A 29 4.40 3.05 8.69
N ARG A 30 4.28 3.82 9.78
CA ARG A 30 3.26 3.61 10.82
C ARG A 30 1.82 3.80 10.28
N LEU A 31 1.60 4.65 9.28
CA LEU A 31 0.27 4.78 8.66
C LEU A 31 -0.20 3.44 8.09
N GLY A 32 0.66 2.72 7.36
CA GLY A 32 0.33 1.40 6.82
C GLY A 32 -0.03 0.37 7.89
N GLN A 33 0.72 0.36 9.00
CA GLN A 33 0.49 -0.55 10.13
C GLN A 33 -0.80 -0.20 10.90
N ARG A 34 -1.03 1.09 11.18
CA ARG A 34 -2.26 1.58 11.83
C ARG A 34 -3.49 1.31 10.97
N TYR A 35 -3.35 1.48 9.65
CA TYR A 35 -4.41 1.16 8.69
C TYR A 35 -4.79 -0.33 8.77
N ALA A 36 -3.82 -1.24 8.71
CA ALA A 36 -4.05 -2.67 8.80
C ALA A 36 -4.80 -3.03 10.09
N LEU A 37 -4.32 -2.55 11.23
CA LEU A 37 -4.94 -2.82 12.53
C LEU A 37 -6.36 -2.25 12.64
N ALA A 38 -6.58 -1.00 12.21
CA ALA A 38 -7.90 -0.36 12.27
C ALA A 38 -8.91 -1.07 11.34
N ALA A 39 -8.48 -1.48 10.16
CA ALA A 39 -9.32 -2.24 9.23
C ALA A 39 -9.73 -3.60 9.83
N ASP A 40 -8.80 -4.33 10.41
CA ASP A 40 -9.03 -5.65 11.00
C ASP A 40 -9.88 -5.56 12.28
N ALA A 41 -9.69 -4.52 13.06
CA ALA A 41 -10.48 -4.23 14.26
C ALA A 41 -11.88 -3.66 13.94
N ARG A 42 -12.18 -3.32 12.68
CA ARG A 42 -13.40 -2.58 12.28
C ARG A 42 -13.50 -1.20 12.95
N ASP A 43 -12.36 -0.62 13.32
CA ASP A 43 -12.26 0.71 13.91
C ASP A 43 -12.24 1.77 12.80
N ILE A 44 -13.43 1.97 12.20
CA ILE A 44 -13.59 2.89 11.07
C ILE A 44 -13.23 4.32 11.47
N GLU A 45 -13.55 4.76 12.69
CA GLU A 45 -13.23 6.11 13.16
C GLU A 45 -11.72 6.38 13.12
N ASN A 46 -10.93 5.51 13.76
CA ASN A 46 -9.47 5.64 13.75
C ASN A 46 -8.85 5.40 12.37
N LEU A 47 -9.47 4.56 11.54
CA LEU A 47 -9.05 4.38 10.15
C LEU A 47 -9.18 5.67 9.35
N LEU A 48 -10.31 6.37 9.46
CA LEU A 48 -10.55 7.62 8.75
C LEU A 48 -9.57 8.73 9.15
N LEU A 49 -9.14 8.76 10.42
CA LEU A 49 -8.17 9.75 10.92
C LEU A 49 -6.77 9.59 10.30
N LEU A 50 -6.49 8.47 9.62
CA LEU A 50 -5.24 8.29 8.88
C LEU A 50 -5.21 9.01 7.53
N PHE A 51 -6.36 9.52 7.09
CA PHE A 51 -6.51 10.20 5.81
C PHE A 51 -6.72 11.70 6.02
N VAL A 52 -6.36 12.51 5.02
CA VAL A 52 -6.72 13.92 4.97
C VAL A 52 -8.25 14.09 4.93
N ASP A 53 -8.76 15.25 5.35
CA ASP A 53 -10.22 15.53 5.37
C ASP A 53 -10.82 15.49 3.95
N ASP A 54 -10.05 15.92 2.96
CA ASP A 54 -10.37 16.00 1.54
C ASP A 54 -9.80 14.82 0.73
N VAL A 55 -9.70 13.62 1.34
CA VAL A 55 -9.17 12.42 0.70
C VAL A 55 -9.81 12.13 -0.65
N ASP A 56 -8.96 11.83 -1.66
CA ASP A 56 -9.40 11.43 -2.99
C ASP A 56 -9.86 9.96 -3.00
N CYS A 57 -11.17 9.74 -3.11
CA CYS A 57 -11.79 8.42 -3.24
C CYS A 57 -12.04 8.04 -4.72
N GLY A 58 -11.36 8.70 -5.66
CA GLY A 58 -11.45 8.45 -7.10
C GLY A 58 -12.86 8.72 -7.62
N ARG A 59 -13.45 7.74 -8.35
CA ARG A 59 -14.79 7.87 -8.94
C ARG A 59 -15.94 8.04 -7.93
N PHE A 60 -15.68 7.78 -6.67
CA PHE A 60 -16.70 7.85 -5.60
C PHE A 60 -16.82 9.25 -5.00
N GLY A 61 -15.86 10.15 -5.26
CA GLY A 61 -15.85 11.52 -4.77
C GLY A 61 -14.68 11.82 -3.84
N VAL A 62 -14.85 12.83 -3.00
CA VAL A 62 -13.82 13.37 -2.12
C VAL A 62 -14.36 13.47 -0.69
N GLY A 63 -13.49 13.22 0.28
CA GLY A 63 -13.75 13.42 1.69
C GLY A 63 -13.96 12.14 2.50
N ARG A 64 -13.80 12.29 3.82
CA ARG A 64 -13.89 11.17 4.77
C ARG A 64 -15.26 10.51 4.84
N ASP A 65 -16.36 11.23 4.57
CA ASP A 65 -17.70 10.64 4.58
C ASP A 65 -17.90 9.67 3.41
N VAL A 66 -17.33 10.00 2.24
CA VAL A 66 -17.32 9.12 1.08
C VAL A 66 -16.46 7.88 1.38
N LEU A 67 -15.30 8.09 2.00
CA LEU A 67 -14.41 7.02 2.41
C LEU A 67 -15.07 6.10 3.42
N ARG A 68 -15.76 6.65 4.44
CA ARG A 68 -16.54 5.92 5.45
C ARG A 68 -17.52 4.97 4.79
N SER A 69 -18.36 5.51 3.93
CA SER A 69 -19.40 4.71 3.24
C SER A 69 -18.80 3.55 2.46
N SER A 70 -17.68 3.78 1.79
CA SER A 70 -16.96 2.74 1.05
C SER A 70 -16.40 1.65 1.96
N TYR A 71 -15.78 2.03 3.09
CA TYR A 71 -15.21 1.07 4.04
C TYR A 71 -16.29 0.24 4.75
N GLU A 72 -17.39 0.85 5.17
CA GLU A 72 -18.49 0.14 5.81
C GLU A 72 -19.08 -0.93 4.89
N VAL A 73 -19.29 -0.62 3.62
CA VAL A 73 -19.79 -1.59 2.62
C VAL A 73 -18.80 -2.73 2.43
N VAL A 74 -17.53 -2.42 2.20
CA VAL A 74 -16.49 -3.43 1.94
C VAL A 74 -16.27 -4.33 3.16
N HIS A 75 -16.14 -3.77 4.36
CA HIS A 75 -15.83 -4.55 5.55
C HIS A 75 -17.00 -5.44 6.04
N ARG A 76 -18.25 -5.10 5.68
CA ARG A 76 -19.42 -5.94 5.99
C ARG A 76 -19.47 -7.23 5.16
N GLN A 77 -18.70 -7.32 4.08
CA GLN A 77 -18.62 -8.55 3.26
C GLN A 77 -17.79 -9.64 3.93
N PHE A 78 -16.95 -9.26 4.91
CA PHE A 78 -16.02 -10.17 5.57
C PHE A 78 -16.34 -10.29 7.05
N TYR A 79 -16.45 -11.51 7.55
CA TYR A 79 -16.59 -11.75 8.99
C TYR A 79 -15.32 -11.32 9.72
N ARG A 80 -14.15 -11.74 9.22
CA ARG A 80 -12.84 -11.43 9.78
C ARG A 80 -11.86 -11.13 8.64
N THR A 81 -10.95 -10.20 8.90
CA THR A 81 -9.83 -9.92 8.00
C THR A 81 -8.52 -9.87 8.80
N VAL A 82 -7.42 -10.19 8.14
CA VAL A 82 -6.07 -10.03 8.68
C VAL A 82 -5.19 -9.42 7.61
N HIS A 83 -4.69 -8.22 7.86
CA HIS A 83 -3.79 -7.51 6.94
C HIS A 83 -2.36 -7.53 7.47
N GLN A 84 -1.44 -8.09 6.71
CA GLN A 84 -0.02 -8.17 7.01
C GLN A 84 0.74 -7.22 6.09
N VAL A 85 1.36 -6.18 6.64
CA VAL A 85 2.26 -5.30 5.90
C VAL A 85 3.60 -6.02 5.72
N VAL A 86 3.94 -6.34 4.48
CA VAL A 86 5.14 -7.12 4.14
C VAL A 86 6.32 -6.23 3.82
N GLY A 87 6.08 -5.10 3.16
CA GLY A 87 7.12 -4.16 2.77
C GLY A 87 6.53 -2.80 2.39
N HIS A 88 7.36 -1.76 2.52
CA HIS A 88 6.97 -0.40 2.19
C HIS A 88 8.15 0.32 1.52
N THR A 89 7.91 0.93 0.38
CA THR A 89 8.85 1.85 -0.28
C THR A 89 8.26 3.25 -0.28
N ILE A 90 9.09 4.26 -0.01
CA ILE A 90 8.65 5.66 0.10
C ILE A 90 9.57 6.52 -0.78
N ALA A 91 8.97 7.36 -1.61
CA ALA A 91 9.64 8.36 -2.41
C ALA A 91 9.08 9.75 -2.08
N PHE A 92 9.92 10.62 -1.56
CA PHE A 92 9.52 11.99 -1.26
C PHE A 92 9.58 12.86 -2.51
N VAL A 93 8.53 13.61 -2.71
CA VAL A 93 8.44 14.63 -3.78
C VAL A 93 9.08 15.94 -3.30
N ASP A 94 8.76 16.31 -2.04
CA ASP A 94 9.30 17.47 -1.33
C ASP A 94 9.26 17.24 0.19
N ALA A 95 9.28 18.32 0.99
CA ALA A 95 9.26 18.23 2.44
C ALA A 95 7.91 17.72 3.01
N ASP A 96 6.82 17.99 2.30
CA ASP A 96 5.45 17.73 2.78
C ASP A 96 4.67 16.73 1.92
N HIS A 97 5.24 16.25 0.81
CA HIS A 97 4.60 15.31 -0.11
C HIS A 97 5.47 14.10 -0.38
N ALA A 98 4.83 12.93 -0.36
CA ALA A 98 5.48 11.67 -0.69
C ALA A 98 4.52 10.74 -1.44
N THR A 99 5.10 9.77 -2.15
CA THR A 99 4.40 8.61 -2.69
C THR A 99 5.00 7.34 -2.11
N GLY A 100 4.24 6.26 -2.14
CA GLY A 100 4.76 4.98 -1.66
C GLY A 100 4.04 3.79 -2.24
N THR A 101 4.68 2.65 -2.07
CA THR A 101 4.13 1.36 -2.44
C THR A 101 4.20 0.43 -1.24
N VAL A 102 3.04 -0.05 -0.78
CA VAL A 102 2.95 -0.99 0.35
C VAL A 102 2.57 -2.37 -0.19
N LEU A 103 3.45 -3.35 0.01
CA LEU A 103 3.11 -4.74 -0.21
C LEU A 103 2.36 -5.27 1.01
N MET A 104 1.21 -5.88 0.77
CA MET A 104 0.33 -6.36 1.84
C MET A 104 -0.27 -7.70 1.47
N ARG A 105 -0.17 -8.66 2.39
CA ARG A 105 -0.94 -9.89 2.35
C ARG A 105 -2.23 -9.66 3.15
N ALA A 106 -3.37 -9.89 2.53
CA ALA A 106 -4.66 -9.78 3.18
C ALA A 106 -5.37 -11.14 3.17
N GLU A 107 -5.95 -11.51 4.29
CA GLU A 107 -6.73 -12.72 4.45
C GLU A 107 -8.14 -12.35 4.87
N HIS A 108 -9.14 -13.03 4.29
CA HIS A 108 -10.55 -12.67 4.46
C HIS A 108 -11.39 -13.93 4.72
N GLU A 109 -12.15 -13.92 5.79
CA GLU A 109 -13.15 -14.95 6.05
C GLU A 109 -14.48 -14.53 5.41
N VAL A 110 -14.93 -15.31 4.43
CA VAL A 110 -16.16 -15.06 3.67
C VAL A 110 -17.00 -16.33 3.71
N ALA A 111 -18.07 -16.34 4.51
CA ALA A 111 -18.88 -17.51 4.75
C ALA A 111 -18.04 -18.73 5.22
N ASP A 112 -17.95 -19.80 4.44
CA ASP A 112 -17.18 -21.00 4.71
C ASP A 112 -15.80 -21.01 4.03
N ARG A 113 -15.40 -19.87 3.44
CA ARG A 113 -14.14 -19.74 2.65
C ARG A 113 -13.13 -18.86 3.37
N TRP A 114 -11.87 -19.21 3.17
CA TRP A 114 -10.72 -18.38 3.55
C TRP A 114 -10.02 -17.88 2.30
N ILE A 115 -10.20 -16.59 1.99
CA ILE A 115 -9.65 -15.94 0.80
C ILE A 115 -8.32 -15.28 1.15
N VAL A 116 -7.32 -15.47 0.32
CA VAL A 116 -6.01 -14.81 0.43
C VAL A 116 -5.83 -13.89 -0.76
N ALA A 117 -5.45 -12.65 -0.49
CA ALA A 117 -5.09 -11.66 -1.50
C ALA A 117 -3.67 -11.14 -1.26
N MET A 118 -2.86 -11.12 -2.30
CA MET A 118 -1.59 -10.39 -2.28
C MET A 118 -1.79 -9.06 -2.97
N LEU A 119 -1.66 -7.98 -2.20
CA LEU A 119 -1.99 -6.63 -2.60
C LEU A 119 -0.73 -5.76 -2.73
N CYS A 120 -0.82 -4.77 -3.60
CA CYS A 120 0.09 -3.65 -3.69
C CYS A 120 -0.74 -2.37 -3.56
N MET A 121 -0.52 -1.61 -2.49
CA MET A 121 -1.14 -0.31 -2.30
C MET A 121 -0.27 0.76 -2.93
N PHE A 122 -0.80 1.52 -3.86
CA PHE A 122 -0.16 2.71 -4.41
C PHE A 122 -0.70 3.92 -3.66
N ASP A 123 0.14 4.53 -2.85
CA ASP A 123 -0.24 5.55 -1.89
C ASP A 123 0.35 6.91 -2.25
N THR A 124 -0.40 7.96 -1.94
CA THR A 124 0.06 9.35 -1.92
C THR A 124 -0.13 9.89 -0.51
N TYR A 125 0.88 10.58 -0.02
CA TYR A 125 0.94 11.12 1.33
C TYR A 125 1.16 12.63 1.32
N GLU A 126 0.62 13.31 2.33
CA GLU A 126 0.83 14.72 2.61
C GLU A 126 1.06 14.94 4.10
N ARG A 127 1.94 15.86 4.43
CA ARG A 127 2.16 16.31 5.80
C ARG A 127 1.35 17.57 6.07
N ARG A 128 0.44 17.50 7.03
CA ARG A 128 -0.40 18.62 7.49
C ARG A 128 -0.22 18.81 8.99
N GLY A 129 0.11 20.04 9.41
CA GLY A 129 0.32 20.31 10.83
C GLY A 129 1.42 19.50 11.50
N GLY A 130 2.43 19.06 10.75
CA GLY A 130 3.55 18.25 11.23
C GLY A 130 3.28 16.74 11.22
N GLU A 131 2.07 16.29 10.89
CA GLU A 131 1.70 14.87 10.83
C GLU A 131 1.48 14.42 9.38
N TRP A 132 1.84 13.15 9.08
CA TRP A 132 1.64 12.53 7.77
C TRP A 132 0.29 11.82 7.67
N PHE A 133 -0.36 11.95 6.50
CA PHE A 133 -1.66 11.38 6.20
C PHE A 133 -1.69 10.76 4.80
N PHE A 134 -2.59 9.81 4.57
CA PHE A 134 -2.94 9.39 3.22
C PHE A 134 -3.78 10.48 2.54
N VAL A 135 -3.36 10.90 1.35
CA VAL A 135 -4.20 11.69 0.42
C VAL A 135 -5.00 10.75 -0.47
N ARG A 136 -4.38 9.65 -0.85
CA ARG A 136 -4.99 8.61 -1.68
C ARG A 136 -4.36 7.28 -1.38
N ARG A 137 -5.17 6.21 -1.39
CA ARG A 137 -4.74 4.82 -1.32
C ARG A 137 -5.43 4.01 -2.40
N LYS A 138 -4.65 3.40 -3.30
CA LYS A 138 -5.17 2.62 -4.42
C LYS A 138 -4.66 1.18 -4.33
N PRO A 139 -5.53 0.23 -3.96
CA PRO A 139 -5.18 -1.18 -3.97
C PRO A 139 -5.18 -1.74 -5.39
N GLU A 140 -4.17 -2.54 -5.70
CA GLU A 140 -4.10 -3.44 -6.84
C GLU A 140 -3.68 -4.82 -6.34
N SER A 141 -4.18 -5.89 -6.94
CA SER A 141 -3.84 -7.24 -6.52
C SER A 141 -2.93 -7.95 -7.50
N TRP A 142 -1.97 -8.71 -6.95
CA TRP A 142 -1.19 -9.68 -7.69
C TRP A 142 -2.02 -10.92 -7.99
N TYR A 143 -2.75 -11.39 -6.97
CA TYR A 143 -3.68 -12.49 -7.05
C TYR A 143 -4.66 -12.42 -5.89
N VAL A 144 -5.79 -13.09 -6.07
CA VAL A 144 -6.78 -13.41 -5.04
C VAL A 144 -7.12 -14.88 -5.21
N THR A 145 -7.12 -15.66 -4.13
CA THR A 145 -7.35 -17.10 -4.20
C THR A 145 -7.93 -17.66 -2.91
N ASP A 146 -8.59 -18.79 -2.97
CA ASP A 146 -8.90 -19.57 -1.78
C ASP A 146 -7.61 -20.11 -1.15
N TYR A 147 -7.52 -20.13 0.17
CA TYR A 147 -6.36 -20.66 0.86
C TYR A 147 -6.11 -22.12 0.46
N GLY A 148 -4.88 -22.40 0.07
CA GLY A 148 -4.48 -23.73 -0.40
C GLY A 148 -4.70 -24.00 -1.90
N VAL A 149 -5.31 -23.04 -2.62
CA VAL A 149 -5.45 -23.12 -4.07
C VAL A 149 -4.47 -22.15 -4.74
N PRO A 150 -3.54 -22.61 -5.58
CA PRO A 150 -2.61 -21.71 -6.26
C PRO A 150 -3.35 -20.83 -7.26
N PRO A 151 -2.96 -19.56 -7.44
CA PRO A 151 -3.53 -18.70 -8.48
C PRO A 151 -3.17 -19.22 -9.88
N HIS A 152 -4.15 -19.22 -10.78
CA HIS A 152 -4.03 -19.72 -12.14
C HIS A 152 -4.00 -18.58 -13.18
N GLY A 153 -2.84 -17.96 -13.32
CA GLY A 153 -2.65 -16.88 -14.29
C GLY A 153 -2.99 -15.48 -13.75
N PRO A 154 -2.76 -14.44 -14.57
CA PRO A 154 -2.78 -13.04 -14.13
C PRO A 154 -4.17 -12.50 -13.80
N ASP A 155 -5.20 -13.04 -14.44
CA ASP A 155 -6.58 -12.55 -14.30
C ASP A 155 -7.45 -13.46 -13.42
N TRP A 156 -6.80 -14.43 -12.75
CA TRP A 156 -7.54 -15.40 -11.96
C TRP A 156 -8.05 -14.81 -10.65
N SER A 157 -9.31 -15.06 -10.37
CA SER A 157 -9.94 -14.82 -9.07
C SER A 157 -10.92 -15.95 -8.75
N PRO A 158 -11.15 -16.25 -7.46
CA PRO A 158 -12.04 -17.32 -7.08
C PRO A 158 -13.49 -17.02 -7.48
N GLU A 159 -14.26 -18.07 -7.75
CA GLU A 159 -15.68 -17.96 -8.05
C GLU A 159 -16.42 -17.22 -6.92
N GLY A 160 -17.32 -16.30 -7.30
CA GLY A 160 -18.06 -15.47 -6.36
C GLY A 160 -17.23 -14.37 -5.69
N TRP A 161 -16.03 -14.07 -6.17
CA TRP A 161 -15.26 -12.91 -5.76
C TRP A 161 -15.74 -11.65 -6.47
N ASP A 162 -16.43 -10.75 -5.75
CA ASP A 162 -16.92 -9.48 -6.26
C ASP A 162 -15.87 -8.35 -6.24
N GLY A 163 -14.65 -8.66 -5.85
CA GLY A 163 -13.53 -7.72 -5.84
C GLY A 163 -13.02 -7.41 -7.24
N ARG A 164 -12.01 -6.54 -7.30
CA ARG A 164 -11.37 -6.21 -8.58
C ARG A 164 -10.59 -7.39 -9.11
N THR A 165 -10.64 -7.61 -10.41
CA THR A 165 -9.75 -8.55 -11.11
C THR A 165 -8.29 -8.18 -10.84
N PRO A 166 -7.42 -9.14 -10.52
CA PRO A 166 -6.00 -8.91 -10.36
C PRO A 166 -5.40 -8.23 -11.59
N ARG A 167 -4.60 -7.20 -11.38
CA ARG A 167 -3.98 -6.42 -12.46
C ARG A 167 -2.47 -6.42 -12.42
N LEU A 168 -1.88 -6.90 -11.34
CA LEU A 168 -0.46 -7.11 -11.23
C LEU A 168 -0.10 -8.51 -11.74
N PRO A 169 1.06 -8.64 -12.38
CA PRO A 169 2.11 -7.64 -12.55
C PRO A 169 1.97 -6.72 -13.79
N HIS A 170 0.91 -6.81 -14.57
CA HIS A 170 0.74 -6.10 -15.85
C HIS A 170 0.76 -4.57 -15.77
N LEU A 171 0.55 -3.98 -14.58
CA LEU A 171 0.65 -2.53 -14.38
C LEU A 171 2.09 -2.01 -14.35
N PHE A 172 3.09 -2.88 -14.22
CA PHE A 172 4.48 -2.46 -14.25
C PHE A 172 4.98 -2.38 -15.70
N PRO A 173 5.48 -1.21 -16.15
CA PRO A 173 5.97 -1.04 -17.52
C PRO A 173 7.07 -2.04 -17.90
N THR A 174 7.91 -2.41 -16.94
CA THR A 174 9.00 -3.36 -17.12
C THR A 174 8.54 -4.80 -17.33
N TRP A 175 7.32 -5.15 -16.93
CA TRP A 175 6.81 -6.51 -17.07
C TRP A 175 6.68 -6.94 -18.53
N ALA A 176 6.00 -6.14 -19.35
CA ALA A 176 5.83 -6.42 -20.76
C ALA A 176 7.19 -6.46 -21.48
N THR A 177 8.07 -5.48 -21.22
CA THR A 177 9.42 -5.40 -21.80
C THR A 177 10.29 -6.60 -21.44
N PHE A 178 10.17 -7.13 -20.21
CA PHE A 178 10.94 -8.30 -19.79
C PHE A 178 10.55 -9.55 -20.60
N TRP A 179 9.28 -9.73 -20.90
CA TRP A 179 8.77 -10.89 -21.63
C TRP A 179 8.80 -10.71 -23.15
N ASP A 180 9.03 -9.50 -23.65
CA ASP A 180 9.09 -9.24 -25.09
C ASP A 180 10.23 -10.02 -25.76
N GLY A 181 9.86 -10.88 -26.69
CA GLY A 181 10.78 -11.81 -27.38
C GLY A 181 11.26 -13.02 -26.54
N ASN A 182 10.88 -13.16 -25.26
CA ASN A 182 11.36 -14.24 -24.37
C ASN A 182 10.27 -15.18 -23.85
N ALA A 183 9.03 -15.04 -24.27
CA ALA A 183 7.93 -15.88 -23.77
C ALA A 183 8.16 -17.41 -23.99
N ALA A 184 8.85 -17.80 -25.06
CA ALA A 184 9.20 -19.18 -25.34
C ALA A 184 10.34 -19.71 -24.42
N ARG A 185 11.20 -18.83 -23.92
CA ARG A 185 12.42 -19.23 -23.19
C ARG A 185 12.14 -19.68 -21.75
N ALA A 186 11.06 -19.21 -21.14
CA ALA A 186 10.66 -19.63 -19.79
C ALA A 186 10.21 -21.10 -19.75
N ALA A 187 9.67 -21.62 -20.86
CA ALA A 187 9.24 -23.02 -20.97
C ALA A 187 10.43 -23.98 -21.19
N GLU A 188 11.59 -23.48 -21.58
CA GLU A 188 12.81 -24.28 -21.86
C GLU A 188 13.75 -24.36 -20.66
N LEU A 189 13.56 -23.51 -19.63
CA LEU A 189 14.38 -23.54 -18.42
C LEU A 189 13.89 -24.62 -17.48
N THR A 190 14.39 -25.84 -17.68
CA THR A 190 14.12 -27.00 -16.80
C THR A 190 15.00 -27.01 -15.53
N ASP A 191 16.08 -26.23 -15.50
CA ASP A 191 17.02 -26.16 -14.39
C ASP A 191 17.17 -24.71 -13.89
N PHE A 192 16.51 -24.39 -12.77
CA PHE A 192 16.87 -23.19 -12.00
C PHE A 192 18.10 -23.50 -11.15
N PRO A 193 19.18 -22.72 -11.25
CA PRO A 193 20.25 -22.84 -10.28
C PRO A 193 19.70 -22.40 -8.91
N VAL A 194 19.66 -23.33 -7.97
CA VAL A 194 19.31 -23.11 -6.56
C VAL A 194 20.54 -22.54 -5.85
#